data_cf6a5431fb5ac452e94242ad3a99bafa
#
_entry.id   cf6a5431fb5ac452e94242ad3a99bafa
#
_cell.length_a   1.000
_cell.length_b   1.000
_cell.length_c   1.000
_cell.angle_alpha   90.00
_cell.angle_beta   90.00
_cell.angle_gamma   90.00
#
_symmetry.space_group_name_H-M   'P 1'
#
loop_
_entity.id
_entity.type
_entity.pdbx_description
1 polymer ?
#
loop_
_entity_poly.entity_id
_entity_poly.type
_entity_poly.pdbx_seq_one_letter_code
_entity_poly.pdbx_strand_id
1 'polypeptide(L)'
;GCRVNEEYVSEQTAGKVKDKTGSLTALPIIETQAGDVSAFVPTNVISITDGQIFLETSYFNKGLLPAMNPGISVSRVGGAAQTPLIKKLGGGVRIALAQFRELEAFAQFASDLDDASREQLELGQKVTELMKQKQYSPMSVAEMGLVLFAVEKGYLKDIELNKIADFESALLSY
;
A
#
# COMPACT_ATOMS: atom_id res chain seq x y z
N GLY A 1 -14.97 11.85 -14.27
CA GLY A 1 -14.11 12.21 -15.40
C GLY A 1 -14.43 13.60 -15.93
N CYS A 2 -13.44 14.31 -16.41
CA CYS A 2 -13.63 15.60 -17.07
C CYS A 2 -14.01 15.36 -18.53
N ARG A 3 -14.96 16.16 -19.04
CA ARG A 3 -15.22 16.20 -20.49
C ARG A 3 -14.04 16.87 -21.19
N VAL A 4 -13.62 16.31 -22.29
CA VAL A 4 -12.59 16.93 -23.15
C VAL A 4 -13.18 18.22 -23.74
N ASN A 5 -12.41 19.29 -23.75
CA ASN A 5 -12.80 20.51 -24.45
C ASN A 5 -12.84 20.23 -25.95
N GLU A 6 -14.05 20.07 -26.49
CA GLU A 6 -14.27 19.64 -27.88
C GLU A 6 -13.73 20.65 -28.90
N GLU A 7 -13.80 21.94 -28.59
CA GLU A 7 -13.30 23.00 -29.48
C GLU A 7 -11.79 22.87 -29.66
N TYR A 8 -11.04 22.83 -28.56
CA TYR A 8 -9.58 22.71 -28.60
C TYR A 8 -9.11 21.37 -29.18
N VAL A 9 -9.72 20.27 -28.76
CA VAL A 9 -9.31 18.93 -29.19
C VAL A 9 -9.76 18.64 -30.62
N SER A 10 -10.88 19.19 -31.07
CA SER A 10 -11.33 19.10 -32.46
C SER A 10 -10.35 19.75 -33.42
N GLU A 11 -9.81 20.93 -33.08
CA GLU A 11 -8.76 21.57 -33.87
C GLU A 11 -7.49 20.73 -33.94
N GLN A 12 -7.00 20.23 -32.80
CA GLN A 12 -5.76 19.44 -32.72
C GLN A 12 -5.86 18.06 -33.37
N THR A 13 -7.05 17.48 -33.41
CA THR A 13 -7.27 16.11 -33.90
C THR A 13 -8.05 16.05 -35.22
N ALA A 14 -8.28 17.19 -35.87
CA ALA A 14 -9.10 17.29 -37.07
C ALA A 14 -10.49 16.61 -36.94
N GLY A 15 -11.13 16.82 -35.78
CA GLY A 15 -12.47 16.30 -35.50
C GLY A 15 -12.55 14.79 -35.15
N LYS A 16 -11.40 14.11 -35.02
CA LYS A 16 -11.37 12.66 -34.71
C LYS A 16 -11.75 12.33 -33.26
N VAL A 17 -11.64 13.28 -32.34
CA VAL A 17 -11.96 13.06 -30.92
C VAL A 17 -13.16 13.90 -30.53
N LYS A 18 -14.30 13.24 -30.33
CA LYS A 18 -15.56 13.83 -29.85
C LYS A 18 -16.09 13.04 -28.65
N ASP A 19 -16.82 13.72 -27.79
CA ASP A 19 -17.55 13.13 -26.63
C ASP A 19 -16.70 12.25 -25.71
N LYS A 20 -15.38 12.46 -25.67
CA LYS A 20 -14.50 11.71 -24.80
C LYS A 20 -14.40 12.35 -23.43
N THR A 21 -14.32 11.50 -22.42
CA THR A 21 -14.00 11.86 -21.04
C THR A 21 -12.64 11.33 -20.68
N GLY A 22 -11.97 12.01 -19.78
CA GLY A 22 -10.67 11.58 -19.26
C GLY A 22 -10.54 11.94 -17.79
N SER A 23 -9.44 11.53 -17.20
CA SER A 23 -9.08 11.89 -15.83
C SER A 23 -7.63 12.37 -15.78
N LEU A 24 -7.38 13.28 -14.87
CA LEU A 24 -6.04 13.73 -14.53
C LEU A 24 -5.83 13.47 -13.04
N THR A 25 -4.77 12.72 -12.72
CA THR A 25 -4.36 12.48 -11.34
C THR A 25 -3.06 13.23 -11.08
N ALA A 26 -3.05 14.08 -10.05
CA ALA A 26 -1.86 14.77 -9.60
C ALA A 26 -1.35 14.13 -8.31
N LEU A 27 -0.07 13.82 -8.25
CA LEU A 27 0.63 13.27 -7.07
C LEU A 27 1.71 14.28 -6.63
N PRO A 28 1.35 15.32 -5.85
CA PRO A 28 2.34 16.25 -5.33
C PRO A 28 3.23 15.55 -4.30
N ILE A 29 4.55 15.79 -4.40
CA ILE A 29 5.54 15.28 -3.45
C ILE A 29 5.94 16.43 -2.54
N ILE A 30 5.76 16.25 -1.24
CA ILE A 30 6.06 17.25 -0.21
C ILE A 30 7.13 16.69 0.72
N GLU A 31 8.22 17.42 0.87
CA GLU A 31 9.24 17.12 1.85
C GLU A 31 8.82 17.64 3.22
N THR A 32 8.96 16.80 4.25
CA THR A 32 8.75 17.20 5.64
C THR A 32 10.09 17.39 6.34
N GLN A 33 10.23 18.43 7.14
CA GLN A 33 11.40 18.65 7.98
C GLN A 33 11.27 17.76 9.22
N ALA A 34 12.20 16.83 9.43
CA ALA A 34 12.20 15.89 10.54
C ALA A 34 10.87 15.13 10.77
N GLY A 35 10.09 14.89 9.70
CA GLY A 35 8.80 14.22 9.81
C GLY A 35 7.64 15.11 10.33
N ASP A 36 7.85 16.42 10.45
CA ASP A 36 6.80 17.35 10.89
C ASP A 36 5.74 17.56 9.81
N VAL A 37 4.60 16.87 9.96
CA VAL A 37 3.43 17.01 9.09
C VAL A 37 2.52 18.16 9.51
N SER A 38 2.75 18.77 10.67
CA SER A 38 1.96 19.91 11.18
C SER A 38 2.39 21.25 10.63
N ALA A 39 3.52 21.31 9.93
CA ALA A 39 3.99 22.50 9.24
C ALA A 39 2.97 23.02 8.21
N PHE A 40 3.08 24.30 7.86
CA PHE A 40 2.11 24.98 7.00
C PHE A 40 1.91 24.31 5.63
N VAL A 41 2.98 23.96 4.93
CA VAL A 41 2.87 23.38 3.58
C VAL A 41 2.28 21.97 3.62
N PRO A 42 2.77 21.02 4.42
CA PRO A 42 2.15 19.70 4.54
C PRO A 42 0.66 19.75 4.91
N THR A 43 0.31 20.56 5.91
CA THR A 43 -1.08 20.70 6.37
C THR A 43 -2.02 21.19 5.27
N ASN A 44 -1.60 22.21 4.51
CA ASN A 44 -2.39 22.73 3.39
C ASN A 44 -2.56 21.68 2.29
N VAL A 45 -1.50 20.98 1.91
CA VAL A 45 -1.57 19.95 0.86
C VAL A 45 -2.45 18.79 1.28
N ILE A 46 -2.35 18.31 2.53
CA ILE A 46 -3.23 17.28 3.07
C ILE A 46 -4.70 17.71 3.04
N SER A 47 -4.97 18.98 3.32
CA SER A 47 -6.34 19.51 3.31
C SER A 47 -6.98 19.58 1.92
N ILE A 48 -6.17 19.81 0.89
CA ILE A 48 -6.59 19.99 -0.51
C ILE A 48 -6.73 18.64 -1.23
N THR A 49 -5.84 17.69 -0.94
CA THR A 49 -5.78 16.39 -1.61
C THR A 49 -6.79 15.39 -1.04
N ASP A 50 -7.07 14.32 -1.78
CA ASP A 50 -7.97 13.24 -1.37
C ASP A 50 -7.30 12.17 -0.49
N GLY A 51 -6.18 12.48 0.10
CA GLY A 51 -5.42 11.62 0.99
C GLY A 51 -3.92 11.83 0.85
N GLN A 52 -3.16 11.06 1.59
CA GLN A 52 -1.70 11.08 1.57
C GLN A 52 -1.10 9.69 1.66
N ILE A 53 0.02 9.50 0.99
CA ILE A 53 0.93 8.37 1.19
C ILE A 53 2.10 8.89 2.02
N PHE A 54 2.21 8.40 3.25
CA PHE A 54 3.27 8.82 4.18
C PHE A 54 4.47 7.88 4.06
N LEU A 55 5.63 8.43 3.69
CA LEU A 55 6.89 7.70 3.64
C LEU A 55 7.67 7.95 4.91
N GLU A 56 8.20 6.90 5.51
CA GLU A 56 8.84 6.94 6.81
C GLU A 56 10.30 6.49 6.71
N THR A 57 11.21 7.33 7.19
CA THR A 57 12.66 7.07 7.16
C THR A 57 13.03 5.80 7.94
N SER A 58 12.33 5.51 9.03
CA SER A 58 12.53 4.28 9.82
C SER A 58 12.28 3.01 9.01
N TYR A 59 11.27 3.02 8.14
CA TYR A 59 10.98 1.90 7.24
C TYR A 59 12.04 1.76 6.16
N PHE A 60 12.47 2.88 5.59
CA PHE A 60 13.55 2.90 4.62
C PHE A 60 14.84 2.29 5.20
N ASN A 61 15.22 2.71 6.41
CA ASN A 61 16.41 2.20 7.09
C ASN A 61 16.32 0.71 7.45
N LYS A 62 15.11 0.20 7.70
CA LYS A 62 14.84 -1.24 7.91
C LYS A 62 14.78 -2.03 6.58
N GLY A 63 14.95 -1.40 5.43
CA GLY A 63 14.83 -2.05 4.11
C GLY A 63 13.40 -2.43 3.73
N LEU A 64 12.40 -1.83 4.36
CA LEU A 64 10.99 -1.99 3.99
C LEU A 64 10.67 -1.02 2.86
N LEU A 65 10.67 -1.51 1.63
CA LEU A 65 10.44 -0.70 0.44
C LEU A 65 9.21 -1.20 -0.35
N PRO A 66 8.30 -0.29 -0.77
CA PRO A 66 8.29 1.15 -0.50
C PRO A 66 8.14 1.46 1.00
N ALA A 67 8.81 2.53 1.46
CA ALA A 67 8.86 2.90 2.88
C ALA A 67 7.54 3.55 3.36
N MET A 68 6.42 3.05 2.88
CA MET A 68 5.08 3.56 3.15
C MET A 68 4.57 3.07 4.50
N ASN A 69 4.14 4.00 5.34
CA ASN A 69 3.45 3.67 6.58
C ASN A 69 1.93 3.54 6.34
N PRO A 70 1.36 2.32 6.30
CA PRO A 70 -0.07 2.12 6.06
C PRO A 70 -0.96 2.54 7.25
N GLY A 71 -0.38 2.79 8.43
CA GLY A 71 -1.13 3.25 9.61
C GLY A 71 -1.56 4.71 9.54
N ILE A 72 -0.70 5.56 8.98
CA ILE A 72 -0.91 7.02 8.88
C ILE A 72 -1.17 7.49 7.45
N SER A 73 -1.01 6.61 6.46
CA SER A 73 -1.45 6.87 5.09
C SER A 73 -2.97 6.76 5.01
N VAL A 74 -3.60 7.72 4.36
CA VAL A 74 -5.06 7.84 4.31
C VAL A 74 -5.52 8.05 2.88
N SER A 75 -6.63 7.41 2.50
CA SER A 75 -7.40 7.72 1.29
C SER A 75 -8.81 8.14 1.69
N ARG A 76 -9.25 9.34 1.29
CA ARG A 76 -10.62 9.81 1.52
C ARG A 76 -11.64 9.07 0.66
N VAL A 77 -11.24 8.61 -0.51
CA VAL A 77 -12.06 7.79 -1.40
C VAL A 77 -12.17 6.36 -0.89
N GLY A 78 -11.08 5.83 -0.35
CA GLY A 78 -11.01 4.54 0.32
C GLY A 78 -11.52 3.38 -0.55
N GLY A 79 -12.32 2.52 0.06
CA GLY A 79 -12.83 1.31 -0.60
C GLY A 79 -13.73 1.54 -1.82
N ALA A 80 -14.22 2.76 -2.06
CA ALA A 80 -15.00 3.09 -3.25
C ALA A 80 -14.14 3.10 -4.54
N ALA A 81 -12.82 3.35 -4.40
CA ALA A 81 -11.88 3.32 -5.52
C ALA A 81 -11.26 1.93 -5.75
N GLN A 82 -11.45 0.99 -4.84
CA GLN A 82 -10.88 -0.36 -4.94
C GLN A 82 -11.74 -1.27 -5.82
N THR A 83 -11.08 -2.17 -6.55
CA THR A 83 -11.79 -3.28 -7.18
C THR A 83 -12.41 -4.18 -6.11
N PRO A 84 -13.51 -4.89 -6.42
CA PRO A 84 -14.15 -5.80 -5.45
C PRO A 84 -13.18 -6.83 -4.85
N LEU A 85 -12.24 -7.31 -5.66
CA LEU A 85 -11.20 -8.26 -5.25
C LEU A 85 -10.31 -7.67 -4.16
N ILE A 86 -9.69 -6.52 -4.42
CA ILE A 86 -8.78 -5.85 -3.49
C ILE A 86 -9.52 -5.40 -2.22
N LYS A 87 -10.76 -4.92 -2.36
CA LYS A 87 -11.59 -4.52 -1.22
C LYS A 87 -11.85 -5.69 -0.27
N LYS A 88 -12.12 -6.88 -0.83
CA LYS A 88 -12.40 -8.09 -0.05
C LYS A 88 -11.16 -8.62 0.67
N LEU A 89 -10.02 -8.66 -0.02
CA LEU A 89 -8.79 -9.28 0.49
C LEU A 89 -7.92 -8.33 1.33
N GLY A 90 -7.93 -7.03 1.00
CA GLY A 90 -7.03 -6.06 1.64
C GLY A 90 -7.36 -5.75 3.10
N GLY A 91 -8.60 -5.97 3.52
CA GLY A 91 -9.03 -5.71 4.90
C GLY A 91 -8.29 -6.53 5.93
N GLY A 92 -8.17 -7.84 5.71
CA GLY A 92 -7.48 -8.77 6.61
C GLY A 92 -5.99 -8.45 6.77
N VAL A 93 -5.32 -8.13 5.67
CA VAL A 93 -3.90 -7.75 5.68
C VAL A 93 -3.66 -6.47 6.48
N ARG A 94 -4.53 -5.48 6.34
CA ARG A 94 -4.42 -4.23 7.10
C ARG A 94 -4.56 -4.45 8.61
N ILE A 95 -5.48 -5.30 9.01
CA ILE A 95 -5.68 -5.68 10.42
C ILE A 95 -4.45 -6.42 10.95
N ALA A 96 -3.94 -7.41 10.21
CA ALA A 96 -2.76 -8.17 10.58
C ALA A 96 -1.52 -7.27 10.77
N LEU A 97 -1.30 -6.31 9.88
CA LEU A 97 -0.21 -5.34 10.00
C LEU A 97 -0.38 -4.38 11.17
N ALA A 98 -1.60 -3.96 11.49
CA ALA A 98 -1.87 -3.12 12.66
C ALA A 98 -1.58 -3.88 13.96
N GLN A 99 -2.08 -5.10 14.09
CA GLN A 99 -1.83 -5.97 15.24
C GLN A 99 -0.33 -6.28 15.41
N PHE A 100 0.36 -6.58 14.30
CA PHE A 100 1.80 -6.82 14.33
C PHE A 100 2.58 -5.64 14.93
N ARG A 101 2.23 -4.40 14.55
CA ARG A 101 2.92 -3.21 15.08
C ARG A 101 2.72 -3.02 16.57
N GLU A 102 1.49 -3.24 17.05
CA GLU A 102 1.20 -3.18 18.48
C GLU A 102 2.03 -4.23 19.23
N LEU A 103 2.05 -5.47 18.74
CA LEU A 103 2.80 -6.56 19.34
C LEU A 103 4.32 -6.36 19.24
N GLU A 104 4.84 -5.84 18.11
CA GLU A 104 6.28 -5.52 17.94
C GLU A 104 6.75 -4.53 19.01
N ALA A 105 5.95 -3.51 19.28
CA ALA A 105 6.26 -2.54 20.33
C ALA A 105 6.28 -3.19 21.73
N PHE A 106 5.36 -4.08 22.03
CA PHE A 106 5.32 -4.82 23.29
C PHE A 106 6.44 -5.87 23.41
N ALA A 107 6.75 -6.57 22.32
CA ALA A 107 7.77 -7.62 22.30
C ALA A 107 9.17 -7.15 22.68
N GLN A 108 9.46 -5.86 22.52
CA GLN A 108 10.72 -5.25 22.94
C GLN A 108 10.86 -5.18 24.47
N PHE A 109 9.75 -5.22 25.20
CA PHE A 109 9.71 -5.05 26.66
C PHE A 109 9.26 -6.30 27.42
N ALA A 110 8.66 -7.28 26.74
CA ALA A 110 8.13 -8.49 27.35
C ALA A 110 9.09 -9.67 27.14
N SER A 111 9.57 -10.26 28.25
CA SER A 111 10.43 -11.45 28.22
C SER A 111 9.68 -12.72 27.82
N ASP A 112 8.35 -12.78 28.06
CA ASP A 112 7.51 -13.94 27.81
C ASP A 112 6.25 -13.56 27.03
N LEU A 113 6.24 -13.86 25.74
CA LEU A 113 5.05 -13.82 24.91
C LEU A 113 4.35 -15.18 24.96
N ASP A 114 3.03 -15.17 25.04
CA ASP A 114 2.23 -16.37 24.84
C ASP A 114 2.33 -16.87 23.39
N ASP A 115 2.02 -18.13 23.17
CA ASP A 115 2.19 -18.78 21.87
C ASP A 115 1.32 -18.11 20.78
N ALA A 116 0.12 -17.64 21.12
CA ALA A 116 -0.75 -16.93 20.19
C ALA A 116 -0.16 -15.58 19.73
N SER A 117 0.41 -14.81 20.65
CA SER A 117 1.10 -13.56 20.34
C SER A 117 2.35 -13.79 19.51
N ARG A 118 3.08 -14.89 19.74
CA ARG A 118 4.25 -15.28 18.96
C ARG A 118 3.86 -15.62 17.52
N GLU A 119 2.82 -16.43 17.32
CA GLU A 119 2.29 -16.76 15.97
C GLU A 119 1.86 -15.49 15.22
N GLN A 120 1.20 -14.57 15.91
CA GLN A 120 0.78 -13.29 15.33
C GLN A 120 1.96 -12.41 14.91
N LEU A 121 3.04 -12.37 15.70
CA LEU A 121 4.28 -11.68 15.35
C LEU A 121 4.94 -12.31 14.12
N GLU A 122 5.07 -13.62 14.07
CA GLU A 122 5.64 -14.33 12.95
C GLU A 122 4.84 -14.10 11.65
N LEU A 123 3.52 -14.18 11.74
CA LEU A 123 2.65 -13.89 10.61
C LEU A 123 2.82 -12.44 10.13
N GLY A 124 2.84 -11.49 11.05
CA GLY A 124 3.03 -10.08 10.72
C GLY A 124 4.38 -9.78 10.08
N GLN A 125 5.45 -10.44 10.50
CA GLN A 125 6.77 -10.37 9.87
C GLN A 125 6.74 -10.91 8.43
N LYS A 126 6.11 -12.08 8.23
CA LYS A 126 5.96 -12.69 6.89
C LYS A 126 5.12 -11.82 5.96
N VAL A 127 4.02 -11.25 6.46
CA VAL A 127 3.19 -10.30 5.70
C VAL A 127 3.97 -9.03 5.36
N THR A 128 4.74 -8.50 6.28
CA THR A 128 5.59 -7.33 6.05
C THR A 128 6.64 -7.60 4.98
N GLU A 129 7.26 -8.78 4.99
CA GLU A 129 8.22 -9.19 3.95
C GLU A 129 7.55 -9.32 2.58
N LEU A 130 6.36 -9.92 2.54
CA LEU A 130 5.58 -10.08 1.31
C LEU A 130 5.10 -8.74 0.71
N MET A 131 4.95 -7.68 1.53
CA MET A 131 4.56 -6.35 1.06
C MET A 131 5.72 -5.55 0.45
N LYS A 132 6.94 -6.04 0.50
CA LYS A 132 8.07 -5.39 -0.16
C LYS A 132 7.92 -5.49 -1.68
N GLN A 133 8.22 -4.39 -2.36
CA GLN A 133 8.18 -4.34 -3.83
C GLN A 133 9.51 -3.86 -4.39
N LYS A 134 9.91 -4.46 -5.51
CA LYS A 134 11.08 -4.01 -6.26
C LYS A 134 10.77 -2.68 -6.96
N GLN A 135 11.78 -1.84 -7.08
CA GLN A 135 11.66 -0.59 -7.82
C GLN A 135 11.32 -0.87 -9.30
N TYR A 136 10.43 -0.05 -9.86
CA TYR A 136 9.94 -0.16 -11.25
C TYR A 136 9.28 -1.50 -11.60
N SER A 137 8.77 -2.21 -10.61
CA SER A 137 8.10 -3.51 -10.80
C SER A 137 6.67 -3.47 -10.26
N PRO A 138 5.75 -2.76 -10.93
CA PRO A 138 4.36 -2.70 -10.49
C PRO A 138 3.67 -4.05 -10.71
N MET A 139 2.79 -4.41 -9.79
CA MET A 139 1.96 -5.61 -9.88
C MET A 139 0.61 -5.28 -10.52
N SER A 140 0.08 -6.18 -11.34
CA SER A 140 -1.30 -6.10 -11.80
C SER A 140 -2.29 -6.35 -10.66
N VAL A 141 -3.56 -5.98 -10.85
CA VAL A 141 -4.62 -6.24 -9.85
C VAL A 141 -4.79 -7.74 -9.58
N ALA A 142 -4.58 -8.58 -10.58
CA ALA A 142 -4.66 -10.03 -10.44
C ALA A 142 -3.52 -10.58 -9.57
N GLU A 143 -2.29 -10.17 -9.83
CA GLU A 143 -1.12 -10.53 -9.02
C GLU A 143 -1.27 -10.08 -7.57
N MET A 144 -1.65 -8.80 -7.35
CA MET A 144 -1.95 -8.32 -6.00
C MET A 144 -3.04 -9.15 -5.33
N GLY A 145 -4.09 -9.53 -6.07
CA GLY A 145 -5.15 -10.39 -5.56
C GLY A 145 -4.66 -11.77 -5.12
N LEU A 146 -3.78 -12.40 -5.91
CA LEU A 146 -3.19 -13.70 -5.56
C LEU A 146 -2.35 -13.62 -4.28
N VAL A 147 -1.49 -12.61 -4.17
CA VAL A 147 -0.64 -12.38 -3.00
C VAL A 147 -1.48 -12.15 -1.75
N LEU A 148 -2.48 -11.26 -1.81
CA LEU A 148 -3.38 -10.99 -0.69
C LEU A 148 -4.22 -12.21 -0.30
N PHE A 149 -4.64 -13.01 -1.28
CA PHE A 149 -5.38 -14.25 -1.04
C PHE A 149 -4.52 -15.28 -0.30
N ALA A 150 -3.24 -15.41 -0.66
CA ALA A 150 -2.31 -16.29 0.03
C ALA A 150 -2.15 -15.91 1.52
N VAL A 151 -2.13 -14.62 1.83
CA VAL A 151 -2.12 -14.12 3.22
C VAL A 151 -3.43 -14.50 3.93
N GLU A 152 -4.59 -14.19 3.33
CA GLU A 152 -5.90 -14.42 3.95
C GLU A 152 -6.15 -15.90 4.23
N LYS A 153 -5.71 -16.78 3.35
CA LYS A 153 -5.85 -18.24 3.51
C LYS A 153 -4.79 -18.88 4.39
N GLY A 154 -3.85 -18.10 4.89
CA GLY A 154 -2.83 -18.58 5.81
C GLY A 154 -1.75 -19.46 5.18
N TYR A 155 -1.57 -19.40 3.86
CA TYR A 155 -0.52 -20.16 3.14
C TYR A 155 0.91 -19.75 3.51
N LEU A 156 1.07 -18.65 4.24
CA LEU A 156 2.38 -18.22 4.73
C LEU A 156 2.81 -18.93 6.03
N LYS A 157 1.92 -19.67 6.71
CA LYS A 157 2.22 -20.23 8.03
C LYS A 157 3.45 -21.15 8.02
N ASP A 158 3.52 -22.03 7.03
CA ASP A 158 4.56 -23.06 6.94
C ASP A 158 5.79 -22.61 6.14
N ILE A 159 5.84 -21.34 5.72
CA ILE A 159 6.94 -20.78 4.92
C ILE A 159 7.91 -20.05 5.85
N GLU A 160 9.20 -20.33 5.73
CA GLU A 160 10.24 -19.60 6.44
C GLU A 160 10.33 -18.14 5.94
N LEU A 161 10.62 -17.21 6.85
CA LEU A 161 10.67 -15.78 6.55
C LEU A 161 11.61 -15.44 5.38
N ASN A 162 12.77 -16.08 5.32
CA ASN A 162 13.77 -15.91 4.26
C ASN A 162 13.33 -16.45 2.89
N LYS A 163 12.28 -17.27 2.83
CA LYS A 163 11.72 -17.86 1.59
C LYS A 163 10.46 -17.17 1.09
N ILE A 164 10.00 -16.11 1.75
CA ILE A 164 8.77 -15.41 1.36
C ILE A 164 8.89 -14.82 -0.05
N ALA A 165 10.02 -14.22 -0.40
CA ALA A 165 10.25 -13.67 -1.74
C ALA A 165 10.29 -14.74 -2.84
N ASP A 166 10.86 -15.92 -2.54
CA ASP A 166 10.88 -17.06 -3.45
C ASP A 166 9.48 -17.63 -3.65
N PHE A 167 8.70 -17.73 -2.57
CA PHE A 167 7.31 -18.14 -2.61
C PHE A 167 6.47 -17.18 -3.48
N GLU A 168 6.59 -15.87 -3.28
CA GLU A 168 5.90 -14.87 -4.11
C GLU A 168 6.26 -15.04 -5.59
N SER A 169 7.55 -15.15 -5.90
CA SER A 169 8.04 -15.32 -7.27
C SER A 169 7.51 -16.61 -7.90
N ALA A 170 7.46 -17.70 -7.17
CA ALA A 170 6.91 -18.97 -7.62
C ALA A 170 5.39 -18.87 -7.85
N LEU A 171 4.66 -18.24 -6.92
CA LEU A 171 3.21 -18.05 -7.00
C LEU A 171 2.82 -17.24 -8.24
N LEU A 172 3.58 -16.18 -8.55
CA LEU A 172 3.29 -15.28 -9.68
C LEU A 172 3.76 -15.83 -11.03
N SER A 173 4.67 -16.82 -11.04
CA SER A 173 5.15 -17.46 -12.28
C SER A 173 4.31 -18.64 -12.74
N TYR A 174 3.44 -19.17 -11.89
CA TYR A 174 2.55 -20.31 -12.17
C TYR A 174 1.28 -19.87 -12.89
#